data_88e01ea8c24e95c2cc9b59dd8c4d30af
#
_entry.id   88e01ea8c24e95c2cc9b59dd8c4d30af
#
_cell.length_a   1.000
_cell.length_b   1.000
_cell.length_c   1.000
_cell.angle_alpha   90.00
_cell.angle_beta   90.00
_cell.angle_gamma   90.00
#
_symmetry.space_group_name_H-M   'P 1'
#
loop_
_entity.id
_entity.type
_entity.pdbx_description
1 polymer ?
#
loop_
_entity_poly.entity_id
_entity_poly.type
_entity_poly.pdbx_seq_one_letter_code
_entity_poly.pdbx_strand_id
1 'polypeptide(L)'
;LRRSLLWYGLLSLAVLSVPSRANAGERQIRPLIGVTFEGGTTFVDSENAVGKTHAVLGANAVWLREIFGIDVDLAHAPGFFQADDPRHLVLSSGVTTLTGNIVVAAPARKTEYGLRPYVVGGAGLMRVRIDHAFPGPLPVAKTYPAIDVGGGVLGFITNRIGVCWEVRRFTSLSRTTEQGLSIGAEQLSFWRASMALAIRY
;
A
#
# COMPACT_ATOMS: atom_id res chain seq x y z
N LEU A 1 -15.98 -16.44 34.77
CA LEU A 1 -16.20 -15.83 33.43
C LEU A 1 -16.45 -14.32 33.44
N ARG A 2 -16.68 -13.65 34.61
CA ARG A 2 -17.00 -12.21 34.67
C ARG A 2 -15.77 -11.29 34.90
N ARG A 3 -14.61 -11.83 35.23
CA ARG A 3 -13.40 -11.03 35.55
C ARG A 3 -12.50 -10.71 34.33
N SER A 4 -12.63 -11.42 33.23
CA SER A 4 -11.81 -11.20 32.03
C SER A 4 -12.30 -10.03 31.16
N LEU A 5 -13.59 -9.71 31.17
CA LEU A 5 -14.16 -8.61 30.37
C LEU A 5 -13.76 -7.21 30.88
N LEU A 6 -13.45 -7.07 32.18
CA LEU A 6 -13.03 -5.79 32.76
C LEU A 6 -11.60 -5.38 32.34
N TRP A 7 -10.72 -6.36 32.05
CA TRP A 7 -9.35 -6.08 31.63
C TRP A 7 -9.26 -5.59 30.19
N TYR A 8 -10.13 -6.06 29.30
CA TYR A 8 -10.18 -5.58 27.90
C TYR A 8 -10.76 -4.17 27.80
N GLY A 9 -11.69 -3.80 28.67
CA GLY A 9 -12.23 -2.44 28.75
C GLY A 9 -11.20 -1.41 29.24
N LEU A 10 -10.31 -1.79 30.16
CA LEU A 10 -9.27 -0.92 30.68
C LEU A 10 -8.12 -0.72 29.70
N LEU A 11 -7.79 -1.73 28.88
CA LEU A 11 -6.76 -1.60 27.83
C LEU A 11 -7.22 -0.67 26.70
N SER A 12 -8.51 -0.66 26.36
CA SER A 12 -9.07 0.21 25.34
C SER A 12 -9.14 1.68 25.77
N LEU A 13 -9.26 1.95 27.06
CA LEU A 13 -9.34 3.32 27.59
C LEU A 13 -7.95 3.96 27.76
N ALA A 14 -6.91 3.15 27.97
CA ALA A 14 -5.54 3.65 28.16
C ALA A 14 -4.91 4.19 26.85
N VAL A 15 -5.42 3.81 25.69
CA VAL A 15 -4.94 4.30 24.39
C VAL A 15 -5.45 5.73 24.08
N LEU A 16 -6.52 6.18 24.76
CA LEU A 16 -7.14 7.50 24.52
C LEU A 16 -6.59 8.63 25.38
N SER A 17 -5.73 8.34 26.36
CA SER A 17 -5.23 9.33 27.32
C SER A 17 -3.75 9.67 27.17
N VAL A 18 -3.24 9.72 25.93
CA VAL A 18 -1.93 10.33 25.66
C VAL A 18 -2.08 11.85 25.74
N PRO A 19 -1.46 12.54 26.73
CA PRO A 19 -1.58 13.99 26.83
C PRO A 19 -0.97 14.64 25.60
N SER A 20 -1.80 15.33 24.84
CA SER A 20 -1.42 16.15 23.70
C SER A 20 -0.59 17.34 24.18
N ARG A 21 0.67 17.15 24.48
CA ARG A 21 1.60 18.28 24.45
C ARG A 21 1.81 18.62 22.99
N ALA A 22 1.32 19.80 22.62
CA ALA A 22 1.23 20.38 21.31
C ALA A 22 2.61 20.60 20.67
N ASN A 23 3.19 19.54 20.10
CA ASN A 23 3.92 19.67 18.85
C ASN A 23 2.91 19.30 17.76
N ALA A 24 2.43 20.31 17.06
CA ALA A 24 1.47 20.16 15.97
C ALA A 24 2.08 19.16 14.97
N GLY A 25 1.60 17.91 15.01
CA GLY A 25 2.05 16.89 14.08
C GLY A 25 1.76 17.35 12.66
N GLU A 26 2.68 17.15 11.77
CA GLU A 26 2.56 17.47 10.37
C GLU A 26 1.51 16.56 9.73
N ARG A 27 0.43 17.14 9.18
CA ARG A 27 -0.61 16.42 8.48
C ARG A 27 -0.49 16.70 6.99
N GLN A 28 -0.54 15.64 6.19
CA GLN A 28 -0.37 15.72 4.76
C GLN A 28 -1.36 14.83 4.04
N ILE A 29 -1.88 15.32 2.91
CA ILE A 29 -2.53 14.49 1.89
C ILE A 29 -1.61 14.51 0.68
N ARG A 30 -1.37 13.31 0.10
CA ARG A 30 -0.42 13.11 -0.99
C ARG A 30 -1.09 12.36 -2.13
N PRO A 31 -1.79 13.03 -3.07
CA PRO A 31 -2.16 12.39 -4.34
C PRO A 31 -0.90 11.91 -5.05
N LEU A 32 -0.94 10.70 -5.58
CA LEU A 32 0.21 10.04 -6.20
C LEU A 32 -0.12 9.48 -7.58
N ILE A 33 0.91 9.50 -8.42
CA ILE A 33 0.99 8.74 -9.66
C ILE A 33 2.24 7.88 -9.63
N GLY A 34 2.22 6.75 -10.31
CA GLY A 34 3.38 5.86 -10.30
C GLY A 34 3.26 4.73 -11.29
N VAL A 35 4.18 3.80 -11.14
CA VAL A 35 4.23 2.58 -11.93
C VAL A 35 4.52 1.38 -11.05
N THR A 36 3.97 0.22 -11.39
CA THR A 36 4.38 -1.08 -10.84
C THR A 36 5.40 -1.73 -11.76
N PHE A 37 6.29 -2.52 -11.20
CA PHE A 37 7.31 -3.27 -11.93
C PHE A 37 7.77 -4.49 -11.12
N GLU A 38 8.49 -5.40 -11.77
CA GLU A 38 8.99 -6.65 -11.16
C GLU A 38 7.91 -7.41 -10.37
N GLY A 39 6.74 -7.54 -10.97
CA GLY A 39 5.67 -8.35 -10.42
C GLY A 39 6.00 -9.83 -10.53
N GLY A 40 5.75 -10.58 -9.45
CA GLY A 40 5.81 -12.03 -9.40
C GLY A 40 4.49 -12.60 -8.90
N THR A 41 4.00 -13.65 -9.57
CA THR A 41 2.79 -14.35 -9.15
C THR A 41 2.96 -15.85 -9.33
N THR A 42 2.31 -16.62 -8.47
CA THR A 42 2.19 -18.08 -8.62
C THR A 42 0.92 -18.51 -9.36
N PHE A 43 0.16 -17.56 -9.91
CA PHE A 43 -0.98 -17.83 -10.78
C PHE A 43 -0.49 -18.33 -12.14
N VAL A 44 -0.86 -19.53 -12.52
CA VAL A 44 -0.26 -20.34 -13.59
C VAL A 44 -0.23 -19.69 -14.98
N ASP A 45 -1.08 -18.73 -15.32
CA ASP A 45 -1.15 -18.11 -16.65
C ASP A 45 -0.85 -16.59 -16.69
N SER A 46 -0.54 -15.98 -15.55
CA SER A 46 -0.44 -14.51 -15.43
C SER A 46 1.00 -14.01 -15.23
N GLU A 47 2.01 -14.87 -15.19
CA GLU A 47 3.41 -14.47 -14.91
C GLU A 47 3.93 -13.44 -15.91
N ASN A 48 3.65 -13.63 -17.20
CA ASN A 48 4.11 -12.71 -18.25
C ASN A 48 3.40 -11.35 -18.22
N ALA A 49 2.20 -11.26 -17.66
CA ALA A 49 1.46 -10.01 -17.55
C ALA A 49 1.89 -9.22 -16.31
N VAL A 50 2.08 -9.91 -15.19
CA VAL A 50 2.42 -9.29 -13.89
C VAL A 50 3.82 -8.68 -13.88
N GLY A 51 4.75 -9.22 -14.67
CA GLY A 51 6.12 -8.69 -14.82
C GLY A 51 6.21 -7.37 -15.59
N LYS A 52 5.14 -6.95 -16.28
CA LYS A 52 5.10 -5.68 -17.03
C LYS A 52 4.89 -4.48 -16.12
N THR A 53 5.22 -3.30 -16.67
CA THR A 53 5.02 -2.01 -16.02
C THR A 53 3.58 -1.54 -16.20
N HIS A 54 2.86 -1.27 -15.11
CA HIS A 54 1.50 -0.77 -15.12
C HIS A 54 1.40 0.57 -14.40
N ALA A 55 0.61 1.49 -14.94
CA ALA A 55 0.35 2.79 -14.31
C ALA A 55 -0.42 2.61 -13.00
N VAL A 56 -0.13 3.44 -12.02
CA VAL A 56 -0.78 3.47 -10.70
C VAL A 56 -1.26 4.87 -10.41
N LEU A 57 -2.47 4.97 -9.87
CA LEU A 57 -3.05 6.20 -9.33
C LEU A 57 -3.47 5.95 -7.87
N GLY A 58 -3.31 6.95 -7.02
CA GLY A 58 -3.68 6.79 -5.62
C GLY A 58 -3.54 8.05 -4.78
N ALA A 59 -3.62 7.87 -3.47
CA ALA A 59 -3.38 8.91 -2.50
C ALA A 59 -2.96 8.32 -1.15
N ASN A 60 -2.13 9.07 -0.41
CA ASN A 60 -1.77 8.77 0.96
C ASN A 60 -2.26 9.89 1.89
N ALA A 61 -2.66 9.50 3.11
CA ALA A 61 -2.86 10.41 4.22
C ALA A 61 -1.80 10.14 5.28
N VAL A 62 -0.98 11.14 5.59
CA VAL A 62 0.17 11.00 6.48
C VAL A 62 0.04 11.92 7.68
N TRP A 63 0.25 11.37 8.86
CA TRP A 63 0.37 12.08 10.14
C TRP A 63 1.76 11.84 10.68
N LEU A 64 2.64 12.81 10.55
CA LEU A 64 4.04 12.71 10.91
C LEU A 64 4.35 13.62 12.08
N ARG A 65 4.90 13.05 13.15
CA ARG A 65 5.57 13.78 14.21
C ARG A 65 7.07 13.92 13.87
N GLU A 66 7.87 14.34 14.80
CA GLU A 66 9.28 14.66 14.55
C GLU A 66 10.08 13.55 13.81
N ILE A 67 9.87 12.29 14.16
CA ILE A 67 10.56 11.13 13.56
C ILE A 67 9.55 10.07 13.14
N PHE A 68 8.53 9.83 13.95
CA PHE A 68 7.56 8.77 13.77
C PHE A 68 6.23 9.31 13.23
N GLY A 69 5.60 8.55 12.39
CA GLY A 69 4.28 8.86 11.86
C GLY A 69 3.51 7.62 11.46
N ILE A 70 2.29 7.86 11.02
CA ILE A 70 1.42 6.86 10.41
C ILE A 70 1.05 7.34 9.02
N ASP A 71 0.87 6.39 8.11
CA ASP A 71 0.49 6.61 6.72
C ASP A 71 -0.65 5.64 6.37
N VAL A 72 -1.68 6.14 5.72
CA VAL A 72 -2.71 5.33 5.10
C VAL A 72 -2.58 5.51 3.59
N ASP A 73 -2.29 4.43 2.89
CA ASP A 73 -2.06 4.39 1.45
C ASP A 73 -3.23 3.68 0.75
N LEU A 74 -3.81 4.34 -0.25
CA LEU A 74 -4.79 3.77 -1.16
C LEU A 74 -4.30 3.97 -2.59
N ALA A 75 -4.12 2.88 -3.34
CA ALA A 75 -3.70 2.95 -4.72
C ALA A 75 -4.39 1.91 -5.60
N HIS A 76 -4.54 2.23 -6.88
CA HIS A 76 -5.15 1.38 -7.89
C HIS A 76 -4.27 1.31 -9.13
N ALA A 77 -3.98 0.10 -9.59
CA ALA A 77 -3.27 -0.21 -10.84
C ALA A 77 -4.25 -0.85 -11.82
N PRO A 78 -4.80 -0.08 -12.78
CA PRO A 78 -5.65 -0.63 -13.85
C PRO A 78 -4.79 -1.46 -14.81
N GLY A 79 -5.39 -2.49 -15.42
CA GLY A 79 -4.75 -3.31 -16.43
C GLY A 79 -3.62 -4.22 -15.92
N PHE A 80 -3.49 -4.44 -14.63
CA PHE A 80 -2.36 -5.13 -13.99
C PHE A 80 -2.09 -6.54 -14.54
N PHE A 81 -3.11 -7.25 -15.05
CA PHE A 81 -2.99 -8.59 -15.65
C PHE A 81 -3.22 -8.58 -17.16
N GLN A 82 -3.20 -7.41 -17.80
CA GLN A 82 -3.32 -7.32 -19.25
C GLN A 82 -1.96 -7.51 -19.91
N ALA A 83 -1.79 -8.63 -20.62
CA ALA A 83 -0.67 -8.80 -21.54
C ALA A 83 -1.05 -8.16 -22.89
N ASP A 84 -0.04 -7.65 -23.65
CA ASP A 84 -0.21 -7.26 -25.05
C ASP A 84 -0.36 -8.50 -25.97
N ASP A 85 -1.25 -9.42 -25.60
CA ASP A 85 -1.54 -10.60 -26.40
C ASP A 85 -2.65 -10.25 -27.38
N PRO A 86 -2.48 -10.48 -28.70
CA PRO A 86 -3.49 -10.22 -29.70
C PRO A 86 -4.80 -11.01 -29.50
N ARG A 87 -4.83 -11.95 -28.57
CA ARG A 87 -6.02 -12.76 -28.25
C ARG A 87 -7.00 -12.10 -27.29
N HIS A 88 -6.65 -10.96 -26.66
CA HIS A 88 -7.52 -10.18 -25.75
C HIS A 88 -8.34 -11.03 -24.75
N LEU A 89 -7.74 -12.03 -24.13
CA LEU A 89 -8.43 -12.96 -23.23
C LEU A 89 -8.89 -12.30 -21.91
N VAL A 90 -8.26 -11.20 -21.52
CA VAL A 90 -8.63 -10.41 -20.32
C VAL A 90 -9.20 -9.07 -20.75
N LEU A 91 -10.50 -8.84 -20.53
CA LEU A 91 -11.19 -7.59 -20.88
C LEU A 91 -10.81 -6.44 -19.96
N SER A 92 -10.79 -6.68 -18.66
CA SER A 92 -10.33 -5.72 -17.68
C SER A 92 -9.73 -6.42 -16.48
N SER A 93 -8.72 -5.80 -15.90
CA SER A 93 -8.10 -6.29 -14.69
C SER A 93 -7.59 -5.13 -13.85
N GLY A 94 -7.40 -5.35 -12.57
CA GLY A 94 -6.84 -4.32 -11.71
C GLY A 94 -6.47 -4.84 -10.34
N VAL A 95 -5.49 -4.17 -9.74
CA VAL A 95 -5.08 -4.39 -8.36
C VAL A 95 -5.30 -3.11 -7.58
N THR A 96 -6.01 -3.23 -6.45
CA THR A 96 -6.22 -2.13 -5.50
C THR A 96 -5.57 -2.48 -4.18
N THR A 97 -4.74 -1.61 -3.64
CA THR A 97 -4.10 -1.77 -2.34
C THR A 97 -4.63 -0.72 -1.37
N LEU A 98 -4.90 -1.14 -0.13
CA LEU A 98 -5.19 -0.27 1.00
C LEU A 98 -4.35 -0.74 2.17
N THR A 99 -3.38 0.06 2.60
CA THR A 99 -2.48 -0.29 3.69
C THR A 99 -2.39 0.80 4.75
N GLY A 100 -2.20 0.38 6.00
CA GLY A 100 -1.89 1.24 7.13
C GLY A 100 -0.46 0.99 7.57
N ASN A 101 0.35 2.05 7.67
CA ASN A 101 1.79 1.95 7.76
C ASN A 101 2.36 2.80 8.89
N ILE A 102 3.49 2.38 9.41
CA ILE A 102 4.36 3.19 10.26
C ILE A 102 5.41 3.85 9.38
N VAL A 103 5.61 5.14 9.59
CA VAL A 103 6.64 5.95 8.90
C VAL A 103 7.70 6.36 9.89
N VAL A 104 8.96 6.15 9.52
CA VAL A 104 10.12 6.65 10.26
C VAL A 104 10.90 7.58 9.36
N ALA A 105 10.89 8.88 9.66
CA ALA A 105 11.52 9.91 8.85
C ALA A 105 12.72 10.52 9.57
N ALA A 106 13.72 10.97 8.81
CA ALA A 106 14.83 11.71 9.36
C ALA A 106 14.33 13.00 10.05
N PRO A 107 14.95 13.41 11.18
CA PRO A 107 14.59 14.66 11.87
C PRO A 107 14.76 15.86 10.93
N ALA A 108 13.74 16.71 10.82
CA ALA A 108 13.75 17.87 9.92
C ALA A 108 14.91 18.84 10.17
N ARG A 109 15.43 18.90 11.40
CA ARG A 109 16.56 19.75 11.79
C ARG A 109 17.92 19.28 11.26
N LYS A 110 18.03 18.02 10.81
CA LYS A 110 19.27 17.39 10.34
C LYS A 110 19.31 17.20 8.83
N THR A 111 18.26 17.60 8.12
CA THR A 111 18.16 17.41 6.67
C THR A 111 18.63 18.68 5.96
N GLU A 112 19.68 18.55 5.17
CA GLU A 112 20.14 19.61 4.27
C GLU A 112 19.15 19.77 3.11
N TYR A 113 19.02 21.01 2.60
CA TYR A 113 18.17 21.35 1.45
C TYR A 113 16.68 21.01 1.60
N GLY A 114 16.17 20.79 2.83
CA GLY A 114 14.77 20.47 3.05
C GLY A 114 14.33 19.08 2.55
N LEU A 115 15.27 18.25 2.11
CA LEU A 115 15.00 16.86 1.69
C LEU A 115 14.98 15.95 2.90
N ARG A 116 13.84 15.28 3.13
CA ARG A 116 13.60 14.42 4.28
C ARG A 116 13.42 12.96 3.86
N PRO A 117 14.49 12.12 3.95
CA PRO A 117 14.36 10.71 3.70
C PRO A 117 13.52 10.02 4.78
N TYR A 118 12.79 8.98 4.40
CA TYR A 118 11.99 8.17 5.32
C TYR A 118 11.92 6.72 4.85
N VAL A 119 11.60 5.85 5.80
CA VAL A 119 11.21 4.46 5.54
C VAL A 119 9.78 4.24 6.01
N VAL A 120 9.10 3.30 5.38
CA VAL A 120 7.71 3.00 5.63
C VAL A 120 7.50 1.49 5.58
N GLY A 121 6.61 0.99 6.41
CA GLY A 121 6.22 -0.41 6.38
C GLY A 121 4.95 -0.65 7.15
N GLY A 122 4.15 -1.60 6.68
CA GLY A 122 2.87 -1.88 7.27
C GLY A 122 2.15 -3.07 6.68
N ALA A 123 0.84 -3.07 6.89
CA ALA A 123 -0.03 -4.13 6.44
C ALA A 123 -1.41 -3.60 6.04
N GLY A 124 -2.12 -4.38 5.26
CA GLY A 124 -3.45 -4.02 4.80
C GLY A 124 -4.07 -5.08 3.91
N LEU A 125 -4.79 -4.62 2.90
CA LEU A 125 -5.55 -5.45 1.99
C LEU A 125 -5.13 -5.17 0.53
N MET A 126 -5.05 -6.22 -0.25
CA MET A 126 -4.82 -6.20 -1.69
C MET A 126 -6.02 -6.87 -2.37
N ARG A 127 -6.77 -6.12 -3.15
CA ARG A 127 -7.90 -6.61 -3.92
C ARG A 127 -7.50 -6.78 -5.38
N VAL A 128 -7.60 -7.99 -5.85
CA VAL A 128 -7.37 -8.38 -7.26
C VAL A 128 -8.72 -8.55 -7.94
N ARG A 129 -8.88 -7.96 -9.14
CA ARG A 129 -10.05 -8.12 -9.99
C ARG A 129 -9.60 -8.53 -11.39
N ILE A 130 -10.26 -9.56 -11.93
CA ILE A 130 -10.03 -10.06 -13.28
C ILE A 130 -11.39 -10.34 -13.92
N ASP A 131 -11.69 -9.66 -15.02
CA ASP A 131 -12.91 -9.86 -15.81
C ASP A 131 -12.51 -10.54 -17.13
N HIS A 132 -13.10 -11.72 -17.43
CA HIS A 132 -12.79 -12.51 -18.62
C HIS A 132 -13.74 -12.18 -19.78
N ALA A 133 -13.25 -12.34 -21.03
CA ALA A 133 -13.98 -12.03 -22.26
C ALA A 133 -15.04 -13.08 -22.67
N PHE A 134 -15.01 -14.30 -22.11
CA PHE A 134 -15.94 -15.36 -22.47
C PHE A 134 -17.13 -15.45 -21.53
N PRO A 135 -18.35 -15.81 -22.04
CA PRO A 135 -19.50 -16.14 -21.21
C PRO A 135 -19.23 -17.47 -20.47
N GLY A 136 -18.62 -17.39 -19.35
CA GLY A 136 -18.16 -18.45 -18.46
C GLY A 136 -17.90 -17.85 -17.08
N PRO A 137 -17.19 -18.46 -16.16
CA PRO A 137 -17.35 -18.21 -14.74
C PRO A 137 -17.33 -16.72 -14.37
N LEU A 138 -18.12 -16.39 -13.34
CA LEU A 138 -18.32 -15.06 -12.75
C LEU A 138 -17.01 -14.27 -12.58
N PRO A 139 -17.05 -12.92 -12.66
CA PRO A 139 -15.87 -12.07 -12.44
C PRO A 139 -15.22 -12.43 -11.10
N VAL A 140 -13.94 -12.80 -11.13
CA VAL A 140 -13.21 -13.19 -9.93
C VAL A 140 -12.67 -11.95 -9.25
N ALA A 141 -13.24 -11.61 -8.10
CA ALA A 141 -12.70 -10.57 -7.22
C ALA A 141 -12.26 -11.24 -5.92
N LYS A 142 -10.95 -11.29 -5.67
CA LYS A 142 -10.39 -11.81 -4.43
C LYS A 142 -9.68 -10.71 -3.65
N THR A 143 -9.80 -10.75 -2.32
CA THR A 143 -9.11 -9.82 -1.43
C THR A 143 -8.16 -10.62 -0.55
N TYR A 144 -6.90 -10.21 -0.52
CA TYR A 144 -5.84 -10.85 0.25
C TYR A 144 -5.31 -9.91 1.33
N PRO A 145 -4.95 -10.39 2.51
CA PRO A 145 -4.09 -9.62 3.40
C PRO A 145 -2.74 -9.39 2.72
N ALA A 146 -2.17 -8.23 2.90
CA ALA A 146 -0.91 -7.84 2.29
C ALA A 146 -0.04 -7.08 3.28
N ILE A 147 1.26 -7.13 3.04
CA ILE A 147 2.24 -6.30 3.72
C ILE A 147 2.95 -5.43 2.69
N ASP A 148 3.43 -4.27 3.12
CA ASP A 148 4.30 -3.44 2.33
C ASP A 148 5.48 -2.91 3.13
N VAL A 149 6.58 -2.66 2.42
CA VAL A 149 7.78 -2.04 2.95
C VAL A 149 8.42 -1.19 1.86
N GLY A 150 8.94 -0.05 2.24
CA GLY A 150 9.56 0.84 1.28
C GLY A 150 10.25 2.02 1.92
N GLY A 151 10.57 2.99 1.09
CA GLY A 151 11.17 4.24 1.53
C GLY A 151 11.07 5.29 0.44
N GLY A 152 11.35 6.51 0.85
CA GLY A 152 11.23 7.64 -0.04
C GLY A 152 11.95 8.88 0.48
N VAL A 153 11.81 9.94 -0.29
CA VAL A 153 12.33 11.26 0.05
C VAL A 153 11.22 12.28 -0.14
N LEU A 154 10.99 13.10 0.88
CA LEU A 154 10.05 14.20 0.86
C LEU A 154 10.82 15.52 0.82
N GLY A 155 10.50 16.40 -0.12
CA GLY A 155 11.04 17.76 -0.21
C GLY A 155 9.92 18.78 -0.26
N PHE A 156 10.00 19.85 0.55
CA PHE A 156 9.04 20.95 0.50
C PHE A 156 9.58 22.12 -0.33
N ILE A 157 8.81 22.54 -1.32
CA ILE A 157 9.07 23.72 -2.15
C ILE A 157 8.56 24.96 -1.44
N THR A 158 7.43 24.85 -0.76
CA THR A 158 6.83 25.89 0.07
C THR A 158 6.45 25.33 1.45
N ASN A 159 6.01 26.16 2.38
CA ASN A 159 5.54 25.69 3.69
C ASN A 159 4.34 24.74 3.63
N ARG A 160 3.62 24.68 2.50
CA ARG A 160 2.41 23.86 2.34
C ARG A 160 2.52 22.81 1.24
N ILE A 161 3.40 22.99 0.25
CA ILE A 161 3.48 22.15 -0.94
C ILE A 161 4.87 21.55 -1.05
N GLY A 162 4.93 20.25 -1.21
CA GLY A 162 6.15 19.48 -1.40
C GLY A 162 5.97 18.39 -2.45
N VAL A 163 7.07 17.75 -2.79
CA VAL A 163 7.12 16.59 -3.68
C VAL A 163 7.71 15.42 -2.90
N CYS A 164 7.11 14.26 -3.10
CA CYS A 164 7.53 13.01 -2.49
C CYS A 164 7.85 12.00 -3.58
N TRP A 165 9.00 11.34 -3.48
CA TRP A 165 9.40 10.18 -4.28
C TRP A 165 9.47 8.97 -3.39
N GLU A 166 8.86 7.87 -3.81
CA GLU A 166 8.73 6.69 -2.98
C GLU A 166 8.80 5.41 -3.80
N VAL A 167 9.47 4.41 -3.25
CA VAL A 167 9.48 3.04 -3.79
C VAL A 167 9.03 2.10 -2.69
N ARG A 168 8.01 1.27 -2.96
CA ARG A 168 7.48 0.26 -2.04
C ARG A 168 7.39 -1.10 -2.71
N ARG A 169 7.64 -2.14 -1.92
CA ARG A 169 7.35 -3.53 -2.27
C ARG A 169 6.07 -3.97 -1.56
N PHE A 170 5.15 -4.51 -2.31
CA PHE A 170 3.92 -5.13 -1.81
C PHE A 170 4.02 -6.63 -1.94
N THR A 171 3.49 -7.37 -0.95
CA THR A 171 3.45 -8.84 -0.98
C THR A 171 2.15 -9.30 -0.34
N SER A 172 1.37 -10.12 -1.05
CA SER A 172 0.17 -10.73 -0.50
C SER A 172 0.54 -11.88 0.44
N LEU A 173 -0.20 -12.01 1.54
CA LEU A 173 -0.08 -13.08 2.52
C LEU A 173 -1.25 -14.05 2.32
N SER A 174 -1.21 -14.89 1.30
CA SER A 174 -2.23 -15.92 1.10
C SER A 174 -1.71 -17.27 1.51
N ARG A 175 -2.44 -17.95 2.40
CA ARG A 175 -2.31 -19.38 2.67
C ARG A 175 -3.65 -20.01 2.32
N THR A 176 -3.77 -20.59 1.15
CA THR A 176 -4.95 -21.40 0.81
C THR A 176 -4.74 -22.81 1.37
N THR A 177 -5.35 -23.08 2.52
CA THR A 177 -5.49 -24.44 3.05
C THR A 177 -6.89 -24.90 2.65
N GLU A 178 -7.07 -25.44 1.47
CA GLU A 178 -8.26 -26.21 1.13
C GLU A 178 -7.91 -27.69 1.21
N GLN A 179 -8.55 -28.38 2.18
CA GLN A 179 -8.69 -29.85 2.30
C GLN A 179 -7.43 -30.69 2.02
N GLY A 180 -6.31 -30.42 2.72
CA GLY A 180 -5.23 -31.40 2.82
C GLY A 180 -4.30 -31.53 1.61
N LEU A 181 -4.53 -30.82 0.52
CA LEU A 181 -3.57 -30.68 -0.59
C LEU A 181 -3.00 -29.25 -0.53
N SER A 182 -1.69 -29.14 -0.28
CA SER A 182 -0.96 -27.88 -0.38
C SER A 182 -0.79 -27.55 -1.88
N ILE A 183 -1.82 -27.01 -2.49
CA ILE A 183 -1.72 -26.34 -3.78
C ILE A 183 -1.07 -24.98 -3.47
N GLY A 184 0.10 -24.72 -4.04
CA GLY A 184 1.00 -23.63 -3.72
C GLY A 184 0.31 -22.31 -3.34
N ALA A 185 0.84 -21.64 -2.31
CA ALA A 185 0.30 -20.39 -1.83
C ALA A 185 0.19 -19.37 -2.99
N GLU A 186 -1.03 -18.92 -3.30
CA GLU A 186 -1.26 -17.84 -4.28
C GLU A 186 -0.56 -16.58 -3.76
N GLN A 187 0.63 -16.30 -4.25
CA GLN A 187 1.43 -15.17 -3.82
C GLN A 187 1.53 -14.15 -4.95
N LEU A 188 1.15 -12.92 -4.67
CA LEU A 188 1.33 -11.79 -5.56
C LEU A 188 2.28 -10.80 -4.91
N SER A 189 3.36 -10.47 -5.58
CA SER A 189 4.29 -9.43 -5.13
C SER A 189 4.67 -8.52 -6.28
N PHE A 190 4.89 -7.24 -6.00
CA PHE A 190 5.35 -6.26 -6.98
C PHE A 190 6.00 -5.06 -6.29
N TRP A 191 6.83 -4.36 -7.04
CA TRP A 191 7.33 -3.06 -6.67
C TRP A 191 6.44 -1.94 -7.23
N ARG A 192 6.33 -0.85 -6.50
CA ARG A 192 5.72 0.39 -6.94
C ARG A 192 6.70 1.54 -6.77
N ALA A 193 7.02 2.24 -7.84
CA ALA A 193 7.66 3.54 -7.80
C ALA A 193 6.62 4.62 -8.03
N SER A 194 6.56 5.63 -7.18
CA SER A 194 5.55 6.69 -7.24
C SER A 194 6.13 8.06 -6.93
N MET A 195 5.49 9.06 -7.51
CA MET A 195 5.68 10.47 -7.19
C MET A 195 4.37 11.02 -6.65
N ALA A 196 4.44 11.81 -5.59
CA ALA A 196 3.26 12.39 -4.96
C ALA A 196 3.46 13.90 -4.71
N LEU A 197 2.36 14.63 -4.80
CA LEU A 197 2.31 16.02 -4.37
C LEU A 197 1.92 16.05 -2.89
N ALA A 198 2.85 16.45 -2.02
CA ALA A 198 2.59 16.54 -0.59
C ALA A 198 1.93 17.89 -0.26
N ILE A 199 0.70 17.85 0.22
CA ILE A 199 -0.08 19.03 0.62
C ILE A 199 -0.23 18.99 2.14
N ARG A 200 0.36 19.98 2.82
CA ARG A 200 0.31 20.15 4.27
C ARG A 200 -0.84 21.07 4.67
N TYR A 201 -1.61 20.67 5.70
CA TYR A 201 -2.76 21.44 6.22
C TYR A 201 -2.82 21.46 7.75
#